data_5bd9bddc9127089799d0bb23223dcec5
#
_entry.id   5bd9bddc9127089799d0bb23223dcec5
#
_cell.length_a   1.000
_cell.length_b   1.000
_cell.length_c   1.000
_cell.angle_alpha   90.00
_cell.angle_beta   90.00
_cell.angle_gamma   90.00
#
_symmetry.space_group_name_H-M   'P 1'
#
loop_
_entity.id
_entity.type
_entity.pdbx_description
1 polymer ?
#
loop_
_entity_poly.entity_id
_entity_poly.type
_entity_poly.pdbx_seq_one_letter_code
_entity_poly.pdbx_strand_id
1 'polypeptide(L)'
;MFAEARNNPVPGKENVPLYAFAEATDVDGNRLPLNIAAVDFLNIIRPTVAITVWVNLIGHALFGPNNVYKELKQNFDHLQDSFIQETRRYYPFFPMVPAISKREVDIDGYAVPEGSWVVLDLYGTNHDARSIEDPESFIVNRYVGRTKQISYDEEYEMIAQGGGDFRAMHRCAGEWITLHTLRVFSDKLVNDYQFSIPEQDWTVPMNKFPTFPEDKVLLYKD
;
A
#
# COMPACT_ATOMS: atom_id res chain seq x y z
N MET A 1 -11.96 17.44 -20.43
CA MET A 1 -12.25 17.08 -19.04
C MET A 1 -11.89 18.18 -18.06
N PHE A 2 -10.59 18.51 -17.75
CA PHE A 2 -10.24 19.58 -16.78
C PHE A 2 -10.72 20.98 -17.22
N ALA A 3 -10.49 21.38 -18.49
CA ALA A 3 -10.99 22.63 -19.00
C ALA A 3 -12.52 22.74 -18.93
N GLU A 4 -13.21 21.64 -19.19
CA GLU A 4 -14.66 21.56 -19.10
C GLU A 4 -15.14 21.66 -17.65
N ALA A 5 -14.50 20.94 -16.71
CA ALA A 5 -14.82 21.02 -15.29
C ALA A 5 -14.62 22.44 -14.73
N ARG A 6 -13.55 23.13 -15.18
CA ARG A 6 -13.28 24.53 -14.82
C ARG A 6 -14.28 25.52 -15.38
N ASN A 7 -14.71 25.33 -16.64
CA ASN A 7 -15.65 26.22 -17.30
C ASN A 7 -17.11 25.96 -16.90
N ASN A 8 -17.41 24.73 -16.43
CA ASN A 8 -18.74 24.32 -16.05
C ASN A 8 -18.71 23.66 -14.65
N PRO A 9 -18.46 24.44 -13.58
CA PRO A 9 -18.46 23.92 -12.23
C PRO A 9 -19.84 23.37 -11.87
N VAL A 10 -19.87 22.20 -11.22
CA VAL A 10 -21.12 21.55 -10.80
C VAL A 10 -21.31 21.79 -9.31
N PRO A 11 -22.32 22.56 -8.88
CA PRO A 11 -22.58 22.79 -7.46
C PRO A 11 -22.72 21.47 -6.67
N GLY A 12 -22.10 21.40 -5.49
CA GLY A 12 -22.08 20.22 -4.63
C GLY A 12 -21.06 19.15 -5.03
N LYS A 13 -20.22 19.40 -6.05
CA LYS A 13 -19.13 18.49 -6.45
C LYS A 13 -17.72 19.06 -6.18
N GLU A 14 -17.60 20.08 -5.36
CA GLU A 14 -16.34 20.75 -5.05
C GLU A 14 -15.32 19.78 -4.44
N ASN A 15 -15.79 18.75 -3.72
CA ASN A 15 -14.95 17.72 -3.10
C ASN A 15 -14.69 16.50 -4.02
N VAL A 16 -15.28 16.48 -5.22
CA VAL A 16 -14.94 15.43 -6.19
C VAL A 16 -13.57 15.75 -6.79
N PRO A 17 -12.60 14.83 -6.76
CA PRO A 17 -11.21 15.12 -7.15
C PRO A 17 -11.05 15.87 -8.46
N LEU A 18 -11.80 15.52 -9.51
CA LEU A 18 -11.76 16.21 -10.79
C LEU A 18 -12.01 17.72 -10.66
N TYR A 19 -13.06 18.12 -9.93
CA TYR A 19 -13.42 19.53 -9.75
C TYR A 19 -12.47 20.21 -8.79
N ALA A 20 -12.09 19.56 -7.69
CA ALA A 20 -11.12 20.09 -6.73
C ALA A 20 -9.79 20.44 -7.42
N PHE A 21 -9.25 19.55 -8.25
CA PHE A 21 -8.00 19.81 -8.98
C PHE A 21 -8.18 20.80 -10.13
N ALA A 22 -9.34 20.84 -10.79
CA ALA A 22 -9.61 21.84 -11.81
C ALA A 22 -9.59 23.26 -11.25
N GLU A 23 -10.00 23.45 -10.00
CA GLU A 23 -10.02 24.74 -9.29
C GLU A 23 -8.81 24.98 -8.37
N ALA A 24 -7.86 24.04 -8.31
CA ALA A 24 -6.69 24.15 -7.44
C ALA A 24 -5.87 25.42 -7.71
N THR A 25 -5.35 26.02 -6.65
CA THR A 25 -4.53 27.24 -6.69
C THR A 25 -3.13 26.98 -6.16
N ASP A 26 -2.19 27.84 -6.55
CA ASP A 26 -0.86 27.90 -5.95
C ASP A 26 -0.89 28.59 -4.57
N VAL A 27 0.28 28.78 -3.96
CA VAL A 27 0.44 29.43 -2.65
C VAL A 27 0.04 30.92 -2.65
N ASP A 28 0.02 31.55 -3.81
CA ASP A 28 -0.35 32.96 -4.01
C ASP A 28 -1.86 33.13 -4.36
N GLY A 29 -2.60 32.02 -4.42
CA GLY A 29 -4.04 31.98 -4.73
C GLY A 29 -4.37 32.03 -6.22
N ASN A 30 -3.37 31.92 -7.11
CA ASN A 30 -3.61 31.86 -8.56
C ASN A 30 -4.00 30.45 -8.98
N ARG A 31 -4.98 30.33 -9.88
CA ARG A 31 -5.35 29.01 -10.41
C ARG A 31 -4.16 28.33 -11.10
N LEU A 32 -3.94 27.07 -10.78
CA LEU A 32 -2.89 26.28 -11.43
C LEU A 32 -3.13 26.16 -12.94
N PRO A 33 -2.07 26.18 -13.77
CA PRO A 33 -2.18 25.80 -15.18
C PRO A 33 -2.84 24.43 -15.33
N LEU A 34 -3.69 24.25 -16.35
CA LEU A 34 -4.46 23.01 -16.53
C LEU A 34 -3.58 21.75 -16.64
N ASN A 35 -2.40 21.86 -17.25
CA ASN A 35 -1.45 20.76 -17.36
C ASN A 35 -0.88 20.38 -15.98
N ILE A 36 -0.62 21.34 -15.10
CA ILE A 36 -0.16 21.07 -13.72
C ILE A 36 -1.28 20.40 -12.92
N ALA A 37 -2.49 21.00 -12.92
CA ALA A 37 -3.66 20.42 -12.26
C ALA A 37 -3.95 18.97 -12.73
N ALA A 38 -3.76 18.67 -14.03
CA ALA A 38 -3.93 17.34 -14.57
C ALA A 38 -2.85 16.36 -14.09
N VAL A 39 -1.59 16.79 -13.98
CA VAL A 39 -0.50 15.98 -13.44
C VAL A 39 -0.74 15.67 -11.96
N ASP A 40 -1.13 16.67 -11.17
CA ASP A 40 -1.44 16.48 -9.76
C ASP A 40 -2.61 15.51 -9.55
N PHE A 41 -3.63 15.59 -10.40
CA PHE A 41 -4.72 14.62 -10.38
C PHE A 41 -4.24 13.17 -10.70
N LEU A 42 -3.31 12.99 -11.63
CA LEU A 42 -2.71 11.69 -11.92
C LEU A 42 -1.98 11.11 -10.70
N ASN A 43 -1.45 11.95 -9.80
CA ASN A 43 -0.83 11.51 -8.56
C ASN A 43 -1.83 10.90 -7.56
N ILE A 44 -3.14 11.05 -7.78
CA ILE A 44 -4.20 10.32 -7.05
C ILE A 44 -4.64 9.07 -7.81
N ILE A 45 -4.86 9.18 -9.13
CA ILE A 45 -5.35 8.04 -9.92
C ILE A 45 -4.35 6.89 -9.95
N ARG A 46 -3.09 7.18 -10.23
CA ARG A 46 -2.03 6.17 -10.35
C ARG A 46 -1.85 5.34 -9.07
N PRO A 47 -1.72 5.94 -7.87
CA PRO A 47 -1.66 5.17 -6.63
C PRO A 47 -2.93 4.36 -6.35
N THR A 48 -4.11 4.86 -6.74
CA THR A 48 -5.37 4.11 -6.58
C THR A 48 -5.35 2.82 -7.40
N VAL A 49 -4.83 2.86 -8.64
CA VAL A 49 -4.65 1.65 -9.46
C VAL A 49 -3.65 0.70 -8.81
N ALA A 50 -2.62 1.20 -8.13
CA ALA A 50 -1.63 0.36 -7.46
C ALA A 50 -2.22 -0.50 -6.32
N ILE A 51 -3.42 -0.18 -5.79
CA ILE A 51 -4.11 -1.03 -4.80
C ILE A 51 -4.37 -2.44 -5.36
N THR A 52 -4.49 -2.60 -6.68
CA THR A 52 -4.66 -3.92 -7.32
C THR A 52 -3.52 -4.90 -7.02
N VAL A 53 -2.33 -4.40 -6.73
CA VAL A 53 -1.20 -5.24 -6.30
C VAL A 53 -1.53 -5.87 -4.95
N TRP A 54 -1.95 -5.08 -3.98
CA TRP A 54 -2.36 -5.56 -2.66
C TRP A 54 -3.53 -6.54 -2.75
N VAL A 55 -4.49 -6.30 -3.66
CA VAL A 55 -5.59 -7.21 -3.93
C VAL A 55 -5.10 -8.59 -4.38
N ASN A 56 -4.11 -8.62 -5.27
CA ASN A 56 -3.47 -9.87 -5.69
C ASN A 56 -2.72 -10.55 -4.53
N LEU A 57 -2.01 -9.80 -3.70
CA LEU A 57 -1.27 -10.35 -2.56
C LEU A 57 -2.21 -10.89 -1.47
N ILE A 58 -3.39 -10.29 -1.26
CA ILE A 58 -4.47 -10.86 -0.44
C ILE A 58 -4.90 -12.23 -1.00
N GLY A 59 -5.17 -12.33 -2.29
CA GLY A 59 -5.52 -13.59 -2.94
C GLY A 59 -4.43 -14.64 -2.80
N HIS A 60 -3.16 -14.23 -2.96
CA HIS A 60 -2.01 -15.11 -2.78
C HIS A 60 -1.89 -15.62 -1.32
N ALA A 61 -2.10 -14.77 -0.32
CA ALA A 61 -2.09 -15.19 1.08
C ALA A 61 -3.21 -16.19 1.38
N LEU A 62 -4.40 -15.94 0.85
CA LEU A 62 -5.57 -16.79 1.07
C LEU A 62 -5.43 -18.17 0.44
N PHE A 63 -4.96 -18.24 -0.81
CA PHE A 63 -5.09 -19.43 -1.65
C PHE A 63 -3.76 -20.01 -2.12
N GLY A 64 -2.67 -19.27 -2.03
CA GLY A 64 -1.32 -19.68 -2.39
C GLY A 64 -0.64 -20.53 -1.31
N PRO A 65 0.70 -20.53 -1.25
CA PRO A 65 1.46 -21.39 -0.32
C PRO A 65 1.10 -21.22 1.16
N ASN A 66 0.75 -20.00 1.60
CA ASN A 66 0.34 -19.74 2.99
C ASN A 66 -1.04 -20.34 3.31
N ASN A 67 -1.94 -20.36 2.34
CA ASN A 67 -3.25 -21.02 2.38
C ASN A 67 -4.07 -20.77 3.66
N VAL A 68 -4.17 -19.51 4.05
CA VAL A 68 -4.80 -19.12 5.33
C VAL A 68 -6.32 -18.95 5.25
N TYR A 69 -6.94 -19.26 4.11
CA TYR A 69 -8.38 -19.07 3.88
C TYR A 69 -9.25 -19.69 4.96
N LYS A 70 -9.00 -20.96 5.32
CA LYS A 70 -9.82 -21.68 6.32
C LYS A 70 -9.69 -21.05 7.70
N GLU A 71 -8.48 -20.70 8.11
CA GLU A 71 -8.21 -20.07 9.39
C GLU A 71 -8.91 -18.71 9.47
N LEU A 72 -8.74 -17.86 8.45
CA LEU A 72 -9.38 -16.56 8.40
C LEU A 72 -10.90 -16.68 8.43
N LYS A 73 -11.49 -17.59 7.64
CA LYS A 73 -12.94 -17.77 7.55
C LYS A 73 -13.58 -18.19 8.86
N GLN A 74 -12.90 -19.00 9.66
CA GLN A 74 -13.41 -19.48 10.95
C GLN A 74 -13.61 -18.36 11.98
N ASN A 75 -12.84 -17.27 11.88
CA ASN A 75 -12.88 -16.17 12.84
C ASN A 75 -12.67 -14.81 12.15
N PHE A 76 -13.39 -14.60 11.05
CA PHE A 76 -13.16 -13.52 10.10
C PHE A 76 -13.19 -12.15 10.75
N ASP A 77 -14.24 -11.80 11.48
CA ASP A 77 -14.41 -10.48 12.09
C ASP A 77 -13.29 -10.12 13.07
N HIS A 78 -12.71 -11.13 13.73
CA HIS A 78 -11.62 -10.93 14.68
C HIS A 78 -10.26 -10.83 14.00
N LEU A 79 -10.07 -11.56 12.90
CA LEU A 79 -8.77 -11.73 12.25
C LEU A 79 -8.55 -10.81 11.03
N GLN A 80 -9.61 -10.26 10.42
CA GLN A 80 -9.53 -9.53 9.16
C GLN A 80 -8.47 -8.42 9.18
N ASP A 81 -8.52 -7.54 10.17
CA ASP A 81 -7.58 -6.41 10.24
C ASP A 81 -6.14 -6.89 10.45
N SER A 82 -5.94 -7.90 11.29
CA SER A 82 -4.62 -8.52 11.50
C SER A 82 -4.09 -9.17 10.23
N PHE A 83 -4.92 -9.91 9.52
CA PHE A 83 -4.59 -10.53 8.23
C PHE A 83 -4.16 -9.49 7.19
N ILE A 84 -4.87 -8.36 7.09
CA ILE A 84 -4.52 -7.27 6.15
C ILE A 84 -3.16 -6.68 6.51
N GLN A 85 -2.90 -6.43 7.80
CA GLN A 85 -1.61 -5.91 8.23
C GLN A 85 -0.47 -6.90 7.99
N GLU A 86 -0.70 -8.19 8.28
CA GLU A 86 0.29 -9.23 8.01
C GLU A 86 0.56 -9.38 6.50
N THR A 87 -0.46 -9.28 5.65
CA THR A 87 -0.27 -9.24 4.20
C THR A 87 0.64 -8.09 3.79
N ARG A 88 0.43 -6.90 4.35
CA ARG A 88 1.26 -5.72 4.05
C ARG A 88 2.69 -5.87 4.54
N ARG A 89 2.90 -6.49 5.67
CA ARG A 89 4.23 -6.77 6.22
C ARG A 89 4.99 -7.79 5.39
N TYR A 90 4.32 -8.92 5.12
CA TYR A 90 4.95 -10.12 4.57
C TYR A 90 5.34 -9.99 3.11
N TYR A 91 4.51 -9.31 2.29
CA TYR A 91 4.75 -9.25 0.85
C TYR A 91 5.55 -8.02 0.42
N PRO A 92 6.48 -8.18 -0.54
CA PRO A 92 7.35 -7.12 -1.02
C PRO A 92 6.65 -6.22 -2.06
N PHE A 93 5.63 -5.46 -1.68
CA PHE A 93 4.95 -4.54 -2.60
C PHE A 93 5.94 -3.58 -3.29
N PHE A 94 6.73 -2.87 -2.49
CA PHE A 94 7.98 -2.22 -2.86
C PHE A 94 9.06 -2.75 -1.92
N PRO A 95 9.97 -3.63 -2.38
CA PRO A 95 10.97 -4.18 -1.47
C PRO A 95 11.98 -3.12 -1.02
N MET A 96 12.22 -2.07 -1.81
CA MET A 96 13.15 -0.99 -1.47
C MET A 96 12.78 0.34 -2.13
N VAL A 97 13.27 1.44 -1.55
CA VAL A 97 13.16 2.80 -2.12
C VAL A 97 14.56 3.42 -2.22
N PRO A 98 15.07 3.68 -3.43
CA PRO A 98 16.35 4.36 -3.62
C PRO A 98 16.20 5.87 -3.53
N ALA A 99 17.25 6.54 -3.04
CA ALA A 99 17.39 7.98 -3.01
C ALA A 99 18.85 8.39 -3.27
N ILE A 100 19.06 9.68 -3.57
CA ILE A 100 20.39 10.27 -3.66
C ILE A 100 20.50 11.35 -2.56
N SER A 101 21.57 11.29 -1.75
CA SER A 101 21.81 12.27 -0.72
C SER A 101 22.04 13.66 -1.33
N LYS A 102 21.29 14.67 -0.87
CA LYS A 102 21.41 16.06 -1.35
C LYS A 102 22.47 16.86 -0.58
N ARG A 103 23.02 16.27 0.44
CA ARG A 103 24.10 16.81 1.30
C ARG A 103 24.76 15.64 2.03
N GLU A 104 25.90 15.87 2.63
CA GLU A 104 26.48 14.92 3.60
C GLU A 104 25.49 14.69 4.76
N VAL A 105 25.31 13.45 5.15
CA VAL A 105 24.40 13.01 6.24
C VAL A 105 25.16 12.01 7.10
N ASP A 106 25.08 12.15 8.42
CA ASP A 106 25.49 11.10 9.35
C ASP A 106 24.31 10.13 9.57
N ILE A 107 24.59 8.84 9.39
CA ILE A 107 23.65 7.76 9.68
C ILE A 107 24.32 6.83 10.69
N ASP A 108 23.95 6.96 11.95
CA ASP A 108 24.45 6.14 13.06
C ASP A 108 26.01 6.10 13.13
N GLY A 109 26.66 7.25 12.97
CA GLY A 109 28.11 7.41 12.99
C GLY A 109 28.80 7.13 11.63
N TYR A 110 28.05 6.82 10.58
CA TYR A 110 28.57 6.67 9.23
C TYR A 110 28.32 7.93 8.41
N ALA A 111 29.39 8.59 7.98
CA ALA A 111 29.29 9.74 7.09
C ALA A 111 28.91 9.26 5.67
N VAL A 112 27.73 9.67 5.19
CA VAL A 112 27.25 9.44 3.82
C VAL A 112 27.48 10.72 3.03
N PRO A 113 28.43 10.77 2.08
CA PRO A 113 28.72 11.96 1.28
C PRO A 113 27.53 12.42 0.45
N GLU A 114 27.52 13.69 0.06
CA GLU A 114 26.60 14.23 -0.94
C GLU A 114 26.75 13.45 -2.27
N GLY A 115 25.61 13.21 -2.93
CA GLY A 115 25.56 12.45 -4.19
C GLY A 115 25.60 10.92 -4.02
N SER A 116 25.64 10.41 -2.80
CA SER A 116 25.63 8.97 -2.55
C SER A 116 24.25 8.36 -2.81
N TRP A 117 24.26 7.15 -3.39
CA TRP A 117 23.06 6.32 -3.44
C TRP A 117 22.75 5.77 -2.04
N VAL A 118 21.54 6.00 -1.59
CA VAL A 118 21.00 5.47 -0.33
C VAL A 118 19.76 4.63 -0.68
N VAL A 119 19.69 3.43 -0.13
CA VAL A 119 18.56 2.52 -0.33
C VAL A 119 17.91 2.25 1.02
N LEU A 120 16.61 2.57 1.13
CA LEU A 120 15.80 2.13 2.24
C LEU A 120 15.26 0.74 1.92
N ASP A 121 15.68 -0.28 2.68
CA ASP A 121 15.23 -1.65 2.57
C ASP A 121 13.91 -1.81 3.32
N LEU A 122 12.79 -1.73 2.60
CA LEU A 122 11.45 -1.89 3.17
C LEU A 122 11.17 -3.36 3.51
N TYR A 123 11.55 -4.27 2.61
CA TYR A 123 11.33 -5.70 2.83
C TYR A 123 12.14 -6.22 4.02
N GLY A 124 13.44 -5.94 4.05
CA GLY A 124 14.29 -6.32 5.16
C GLY A 124 13.85 -5.74 6.49
N THR A 125 13.37 -4.46 6.52
CA THR A 125 12.82 -3.86 7.73
C THR A 125 11.56 -4.59 8.20
N ASN A 126 10.65 -4.92 7.29
CA ASN A 126 9.42 -5.67 7.61
C ASN A 126 9.69 -7.13 7.99
N HIS A 127 10.91 -7.64 7.78
CA HIS A 127 11.34 -9.01 8.11
C HIS A 127 12.51 -9.02 9.13
N ASP A 128 12.72 -7.94 9.84
CA ASP A 128 13.81 -7.86 10.82
C ASP A 128 13.47 -8.66 12.09
N ALA A 129 14.19 -9.75 12.30
CA ALA A 129 14.02 -10.61 13.48
C ALA A 129 14.33 -9.91 14.82
N ARG A 130 14.95 -8.73 14.81
CA ARG A 130 15.16 -7.90 16.02
C ARG A 130 13.85 -7.27 16.50
N SER A 131 12.91 -7.03 15.59
CA SER A 131 11.64 -6.36 15.87
C SER A 131 10.42 -7.26 15.66
N ILE A 132 10.52 -8.27 14.81
CA ILE A 132 9.42 -9.16 14.41
C ILE A 132 9.76 -10.59 14.80
N GLU A 133 8.94 -11.21 15.61
CA GLU A 133 9.04 -12.64 15.94
C GLU A 133 8.64 -13.47 14.71
N ASP A 134 9.42 -14.50 14.36
CA ASP A 134 9.22 -15.37 13.20
C ASP A 134 8.90 -14.59 11.91
N PRO A 135 9.78 -13.67 11.45
CA PRO A 135 9.47 -12.73 10.38
C PRO A 135 9.22 -13.41 9.03
N GLU A 136 9.78 -14.58 8.79
CA GLU A 136 9.60 -15.37 7.56
C GLU A 136 8.31 -16.19 7.55
N SER A 137 7.55 -16.20 8.65
CA SER A 137 6.26 -16.87 8.73
C SER A 137 5.12 -15.89 8.53
N PHE A 138 4.11 -16.29 7.72
CA PHE A 138 2.86 -15.56 7.61
C PHE A 138 1.93 -15.95 8.76
N ILE A 139 1.68 -15.05 9.69
CA ILE A 139 0.91 -15.29 10.91
C ILE A 139 -0.34 -14.41 10.94
N VAL A 140 -1.51 -14.98 10.65
CA VAL A 140 -2.78 -14.28 10.48
C VAL A 140 -3.16 -13.40 11.68
N ASN A 141 -2.86 -13.86 12.89
CA ASN A 141 -3.24 -13.17 14.13
C ASN A 141 -2.11 -12.30 14.74
N ARG A 142 -1.01 -12.09 14.03
CA ARG A 142 0.17 -11.31 14.53
C ARG A 142 -0.22 -9.95 15.09
N TYR A 143 -1.18 -9.29 14.48
CA TYR A 143 -1.58 -7.93 14.78
C TYR A 143 -2.91 -7.81 15.50
N VAL A 144 -3.48 -8.89 16.01
CA VAL A 144 -4.70 -8.84 16.82
C VAL A 144 -4.49 -7.95 18.04
N GLY A 145 -5.38 -6.96 18.20
CA GLY A 145 -5.31 -5.94 19.26
C GLY A 145 -4.34 -4.78 19.00
N ARG A 146 -3.49 -4.86 17.96
CA ARG A 146 -2.48 -3.83 17.62
C ARG A 146 -2.79 -3.05 16.34
N THR A 147 -3.81 -3.44 15.57
CA THR A 147 -4.07 -2.92 14.22
C THR A 147 -4.26 -1.40 14.12
N LYS A 148 -4.74 -0.76 15.19
CA LYS A 148 -4.89 0.70 15.25
C LYS A 148 -3.55 1.41 15.49
N GLN A 149 -2.70 0.83 16.33
CA GLN A 149 -1.40 1.39 16.70
C GLN A 149 -0.40 1.37 15.55
N ILE A 150 -0.34 0.26 14.80
CA ILE A 150 0.55 0.13 13.63
C ILE A 150 0.32 1.23 12.59
N SER A 151 -0.89 1.77 12.52
CA SER A 151 -1.26 2.82 11.57
C SER A 151 -0.96 4.23 12.06
N TYR A 152 -0.78 4.46 13.35
CA TYR A 152 -0.75 5.80 13.95
C TYR A 152 0.53 6.16 14.67
N ASP A 153 1.24 5.16 15.22
CA ASP A 153 2.35 5.41 16.09
C ASP A 153 3.70 5.41 15.36
N GLU A 154 4.67 5.94 16.02
CA GLU A 154 6.07 6.07 15.61
C GLU A 154 6.79 4.71 15.50
N GLU A 155 6.03 3.61 15.46
CA GLU A 155 6.56 2.26 15.34
C GLU A 155 7.03 2.01 13.90
N TYR A 156 8.33 1.99 13.71
CA TYR A 156 8.97 1.68 12.45
C TYR A 156 9.14 0.16 12.20
N GLU A 157 8.45 -0.66 12.98
CA GLU A 157 8.47 -2.12 12.82
C GLU A 157 7.88 -2.58 11.48
N MET A 158 6.92 -1.82 10.94
CA MET A 158 6.30 -2.10 9.66
C MET A 158 6.18 -0.83 8.81
N ILE A 159 6.95 -0.79 7.74
CA ILE A 159 7.05 0.36 6.83
C ILE A 159 6.59 0.04 5.40
N ALA A 160 5.64 -0.87 5.24
CA ALA A 160 5.15 -1.35 3.94
C ALA A 160 4.65 -0.22 3.00
N GLN A 161 4.15 0.88 3.56
CA GLN A 161 3.73 2.09 2.85
C GLN A 161 4.44 3.35 3.39
N GLY A 162 5.67 3.20 3.86
CA GLY A 162 6.42 4.24 4.55
C GLY A 162 6.15 4.24 6.05
N GLY A 163 6.83 5.13 6.78
CA GLY A 163 6.76 5.21 8.24
C GLY A 163 6.78 6.65 8.74
N GLY A 164 6.58 6.81 10.05
CA GLY A 164 6.60 8.09 10.74
C GLY A 164 5.30 8.88 10.64
N ASP A 165 5.38 10.15 11.00
CA ASP A 165 4.24 11.04 11.01
C ASP A 165 3.63 11.21 9.62
N PHE A 166 2.32 11.03 9.52
CA PHE A 166 1.58 11.05 8.28
C PHE A 166 1.61 12.40 7.54
N ARG A 167 1.78 13.51 8.25
CA ARG A 167 1.77 14.87 7.69
C ARG A 167 3.16 15.41 7.44
N ALA A 168 4.13 14.95 8.22
CA ALA A 168 5.48 15.52 8.24
C ALA A 168 6.54 14.63 7.57
N MET A 169 6.24 13.34 7.35
CA MET A 169 7.22 12.36 6.86
C MET A 169 6.73 11.64 5.58
N HIS A 170 7.55 10.72 5.07
CA HIS A 170 7.28 9.98 3.83
C HIS A 170 6.39 8.75 4.06
N ARG A 171 5.16 8.97 4.56
CA ARG A 171 4.14 7.96 4.69
C ARG A 171 3.10 8.10 3.59
N CYS A 172 2.63 6.99 3.04
CA CYS A 172 1.67 7.00 1.94
C CYS A 172 0.34 7.66 2.33
N ALA A 173 -0.01 8.75 1.65
CA ALA A 173 -1.29 9.45 1.87
C ALA A 173 -2.52 8.56 1.57
N GLY A 174 -2.35 7.53 0.71
CA GLY A 174 -3.39 6.58 0.34
C GLY A 174 -3.50 5.35 1.26
N GLU A 175 -2.80 5.29 2.38
CA GLU A 175 -2.83 4.11 3.26
C GLU A 175 -4.24 3.76 3.72
N TRP A 176 -5.04 4.75 4.12
CA TRP A 176 -6.41 4.54 4.60
C TRP A 176 -7.34 3.98 3.52
N ILE A 177 -7.29 4.52 2.32
CA ILE A 177 -8.12 4.01 1.22
C ILE A 177 -7.67 2.60 0.82
N THR A 178 -6.36 2.31 0.91
CA THR A 178 -5.83 0.96 0.70
C THR A 178 -6.41 0.00 1.73
N LEU A 179 -6.28 0.28 3.02
CA LEU A 179 -6.81 -0.57 4.10
C LEU A 179 -8.32 -0.80 3.96
N HIS A 180 -9.08 0.26 3.67
CA HIS A 180 -10.52 0.14 3.48
C HIS A 180 -10.86 -0.75 2.28
N THR A 181 -10.18 -0.57 1.16
CA THR A 181 -10.39 -1.39 -0.04
C THR A 181 -10.05 -2.85 0.23
N LEU A 182 -8.96 -3.13 0.94
CA LEU A 182 -8.57 -4.49 1.27
C LEU A 182 -9.56 -5.16 2.24
N ARG A 183 -10.16 -4.41 3.18
CA ARG A 183 -11.24 -4.92 4.04
C ARG A 183 -12.44 -5.36 3.21
N VAL A 184 -12.94 -4.48 2.34
CA VAL A 184 -14.08 -4.80 1.48
C VAL A 184 -13.76 -5.97 0.57
N PHE A 185 -12.57 -6.02 0.00
CA PHE A 185 -12.17 -7.07 -0.92
C PHE A 185 -12.00 -8.43 -0.23
N SER A 186 -11.31 -8.48 0.91
CA SER A 186 -11.14 -9.73 1.67
C SER A 186 -12.47 -10.27 2.19
N ASP A 187 -13.39 -9.39 2.63
CA ASP A 187 -14.74 -9.78 3.02
C ASP A 187 -15.48 -10.47 1.85
N LYS A 188 -15.48 -9.84 0.69
CA LYS A 188 -16.09 -10.41 -0.52
C LYS A 188 -15.50 -11.75 -0.90
N LEU A 189 -14.18 -11.88 -0.89
CA LEU A 189 -13.51 -13.14 -1.22
C LEU A 189 -13.82 -14.26 -0.23
N VAL A 190 -13.89 -13.94 1.05
CA VAL A 190 -14.04 -14.96 2.10
C VAL A 190 -15.50 -15.34 2.34
N ASN A 191 -16.41 -14.37 2.27
CA ASN A 191 -17.79 -14.56 2.72
C ASN A 191 -18.81 -14.68 1.59
N ASP A 192 -18.63 -13.96 0.46
CA ASP A 192 -19.67 -13.85 -0.55
C ASP A 192 -19.49 -14.80 -1.75
N TYR A 193 -18.28 -15.29 -2.01
CA TYR A 193 -18.01 -16.06 -3.21
C TYR A 193 -17.40 -17.43 -2.89
N GLN A 194 -17.67 -18.38 -3.80
CA GLN A 194 -16.95 -19.65 -3.88
C GLN A 194 -16.12 -19.64 -5.16
N PHE A 195 -14.93 -20.21 -5.07
CA PHE A 195 -13.97 -20.23 -6.15
C PHE A 195 -13.35 -21.62 -6.29
N SER A 196 -13.15 -22.04 -7.51
CA SER A 196 -12.16 -23.04 -7.85
C SER A 196 -10.83 -22.39 -8.19
N ILE A 197 -9.74 -22.99 -7.75
CA ILE A 197 -8.40 -22.44 -7.87
C ILE A 197 -7.63 -23.31 -8.85
N PRO A 198 -7.30 -22.81 -10.06
CA PRO A 198 -6.53 -23.57 -11.03
C PRO A 198 -5.09 -23.76 -10.56
N GLU A 199 -4.40 -24.70 -11.17
CA GLU A 199 -2.94 -24.79 -11.07
C GLU A 199 -2.32 -23.51 -11.65
N GLN A 200 -1.41 -22.87 -10.90
CA GLN A 200 -0.83 -21.58 -11.27
C GLN A 200 0.54 -21.39 -10.59
N ASP A 201 1.34 -20.48 -11.14
CA ASP A 201 2.62 -20.11 -10.56
C ASP A 201 2.43 -19.06 -9.45
N TRP A 202 2.71 -19.47 -8.22
CA TRP A 202 2.63 -18.64 -7.02
C TRP A 202 3.91 -17.86 -6.72
N THR A 203 4.92 -17.90 -7.58
CA THR A 203 6.19 -17.19 -7.36
C THR A 203 5.95 -15.68 -7.25
N VAL A 204 6.50 -15.07 -6.21
CA VAL A 204 6.49 -13.61 -6.02
C VAL A 204 7.90 -13.09 -6.26
N PRO A 205 8.19 -12.52 -7.44
CA PRO A 205 9.55 -12.10 -7.81
C PRO A 205 9.97 -10.83 -7.07
N MET A 206 11.21 -10.79 -6.55
CA MET A 206 11.77 -9.63 -5.85
C MET A 206 12.40 -8.58 -6.78
N ASN A 207 12.52 -8.87 -8.08
CA ASN A 207 13.20 -8.02 -9.07
C ASN A 207 12.24 -7.21 -9.95
N LYS A 208 10.95 -7.16 -9.59
CA LYS A 208 9.93 -6.38 -10.30
C LYS A 208 9.28 -5.37 -9.35
N PHE A 209 8.93 -4.20 -9.84
CA PHE A 209 8.29 -3.13 -9.07
C PHE A 209 7.05 -2.58 -9.81
N PRO A 210 5.88 -2.54 -9.20
CA PRO A 210 5.50 -3.25 -7.98
C PRO A 210 5.52 -4.76 -8.18
N THR A 211 5.65 -5.51 -7.09
CA THR A 211 5.75 -6.97 -7.13
C THR A 211 4.39 -7.63 -7.22
N PHE A 212 4.20 -8.47 -8.23
CA PHE A 212 3.01 -9.33 -8.39
C PHE A 212 3.41 -10.81 -8.35
N PRO A 213 2.52 -11.71 -7.91
CA PRO A 213 2.63 -13.13 -8.25
C PRO A 213 2.71 -13.31 -9.77
N GLU A 214 3.49 -14.28 -10.26
CA GLU A 214 3.73 -14.42 -11.72
C GLU A 214 2.42 -14.60 -12.50
N ASP A 215 1.49 -15.43 -12.03
CA ASP A 215 0.18 -15.63 -12.67
C ASP A 215 -0.92 -14.68 -12.20
N LYS A 216 -0.61 -13.73 -11.32
CA LYS A 216 -1.56 -12.74 -10.76
C LYS A 216 -2.74 -13.38 -10.05
N VAL A 217 -2.75 -14.39 -9.41
CA VAL A 217 -3.84 -15.08 -8.68
C VAL A 217 -5.11 -15.24 -9.53
N LEU A 218 -5.19 -16.38 -10.19
CA LEU A 218 -6.36 -16.78 -10.97
C LEU A 218 -7.39 -17.47 -10.07
N LEU A 219 -8.62 -17.00 -10.12
CA LEU A 219 -9.77 -17.56 -9.42
C LEU A 219 -10.92 -17.75 -10.41
N TYR A 220 -11.50 -18.93 -10.46
CA TYR A 220 -12.72 -19.16 -11.21
C TYR A 220 -13.92 -19.15 -10.27
N LYS A 221 -14.87 -18.27 -10.54
CA LYS A 221 -16.11 -18.22 -9.78
C LYS A 221 -16.97 -19.42 -10.14
N ASP A 222 -17.41 -20.15 -9.13
CA ASP A 222 -18.36 -21.27 -9.28
C ASP A 222 -19.78 -20.77 -9.56
#